data_c725b9ae5b005c7731cb0f0214597c70
#
_entry.id   c725b9ae5b005c7731cb0f0214597c70
#
_cell.length_a   1.000
_cell.length_b   1.000
_cell.length_c   1.000
_cell.angle_alpha   90.00
_cell.angle_beta   90.00
_cell.angle_gamma   90.00
#
_symmetry.space_group_name_H-M   'P 1'
#
loop_
_entity.id
_entity.type
_entity.pdbx_description
1 polymer ?
#
loop_
_entity_poly.entity_id
_entity_poly.type
_entity_poly.pdbx_seq_one_letter_code
_entity_poly.pdbx_strand_id
1 'polypeptide(L)'
;MTYPGAVSQAPESSAEFVAVRAAAQRAAAAAPGVRAAGGPAVDAALRTAAGLLREKAPELLAANAADVESATANGMAGGLLDRLRITPERLSDMATQLEVLADTPEPPTERFVRDLPSGERVFERSIPVGVIGAVFEARPNVTIDVASQVLKARSAAVLRTGSAALGSATALVELVIAPALAAHGIPTDAVQLVPLPGHAGAEALVGLPDLVPLVVVRGSGEVTRKLSTLGAAAGTRVLAHADGGGVLYLDSSADDALVERLVHDSTDRLGVCNRLNLLLIDSPVYDRLLPVAEKVLRDRGITLSLPPHEHALGHEWALDSGNEAHVTVAPVDGAVEAALTAARETSGLAACVAATDETVARTFIDAYTGTGVFWNAPTRLLDGYKLLGLPETGINVDHTPGPRGPVTYPDLALRQFVILPPA
;
A
#
# COMPACT_ATOMS: atom_id res chain seq x y z
N MET A 1 -30.77 14.94 -3.96
CA MET A 1 -29.88 13.85 -3.59
C MET A 1 -29.83 13.80 -2.07
N THR A 2 -30.55 12.87 -1.45
CA THR A 2 -30.50 12.63 -0.01
C THR A 2 -29.23 11.80 0.26
N TYR A 3 -28.29 12.35 1.03
CA TYR A 3 -27.14 11.62 1.55
C TYR A 3 -27.66 10.44 2.40
N PRO A 4 -27.22 9.21 2.16
CA PRO A 4 -27.57 8.09 3.02
C PRO A 4 -26.95 8.30 4.39
N GLY A 5 -27.75 8.02 5.42
CA GLY A 5 -27.60 8.10 6.84
C GLY A 5 -26.21 8.34 7.43
N ALA A 6 -26.17 9.14 8.49
CA ALA A 6 -25.00 9.40 9.31
C ALA A 6 -24.27 8.11 9.64
N VAL A 7 -23.04 7.96 9.16
CA VAL A 7 -22.17 6.82 9.50
C VAL A 7 -21.83 6.98 10.98
N SER A 8 -22.39 6.13 11.84
CA SER A 8 -22.16 6.17 13.27
C SER A 8 -20.71 5.81 13.58
N GLN A 9 -19.99 6.73 14.20
CA GLN A 9 -18.68 6.44 14.80
C GLN A 9 -18.86 5.50 16.00
N ALA A 10 -17.82 4.71 16.31
CA ALA A 10 -17.80 3.91 17.53
C ALA A 10 -18.03 4.82 18.75
N PRO A 11 -18.86 4.41 19.73
CA PRO A 11 -19.08 5.23 20.92
C PRO A 11 -17.75 5.53 21.63
N GLU A 12 -17.53 6.78 22.04
CA GLU A 12 -16.32 7.21 22.76
C GLU A 12 -16.08 6.44 24.07
N SER A 13 -17.11 5.82 24.61
CA SER A 13 -17.05 4.97 25.80
C SER A 13 -16.74 3.51 25.52
N SER A 14 -16.59 3.09 24.26
CA SER A 14 -16.24 1.70 23.95
C SER A 14 -14.81 1.38 24.40
N ALA A 15 -14.57 0.12 24.80
CA ALA A 15 -13.24 -0.34 25.20
C ALA A 15 -12.21 -0.15 24.09
N GLU A 16 -12.61 -0.36 22.83
CA GLU A 16 -11.80 -0.16 21.67
C GLU A 16 -11.39 1.30 21.48
N PHE A 17 -12.34 2.23 21.60
CA PHE A 17 -12.04 3.67 21.48
C PHE A 17 -11.07 4.12 22.58
N VAL A 18 -11.30 3.70 23.83
CA VAL A 18 -10.42 4.01 24.96
C VAL A 18 -9.00 3.47 24.74
N ALA A 19 -8.86 2.23 24.26
CA ALA A 19 -7.55 1.63 23.98
C ALA A 19 -6.81 2.32 22.84
N VAL A 20 -7.51 2.63 21.74
CA VAL A 20 -6.94 3.35 20.59
C VAL A 20 -6.50 4.75 21.02
N ARG A 21 -7.33 5.48 21.76
CA ARG A 21 -7.00 6.81 22.26
C ARG A 21 -5.78 6.79 23.20
N ALA A 22 -5.70 5.81 24.08
CA ALA A 22 -4.54 5.64 24.97
C ALA A 22 -3.25 5.34 24.19
N ALA A 23 -3.30 4.47 23.16
CA ALA A 23 -2.18 4.21 22.29
C ALA A 23 -1.76 5.48 21.51
N ALA A 24 -2.72 6.23 20.96
CA ALA A 24 -2.46 7.48 20.26
C ALA A 24 -1.82 8.55 21.17
N GLN A 25 -2.26 8.64 22.43
CA GLN A 25 -1.67 9.55 23.41
C GLN A 25 -0.22 9.18 23.75
N ARG A 26 0.10 7.87 23.93
CA ARG A 26 1.49 7.42 24.14
C ARG A 26 2.35 7.73 22.92
N ALA A 27 1.88 7.44 21.71
CA ALA A 27 2.59 7.77 20.48
C ALA A 27 2.82 9.29 20.34
N ALA A 28 1.81 10.11 20.63
CA ALA A 28 1.92 11.58 20.61
C ALA A 28 2.95 12.09 21.61
N ALA A 29 3.00 11.52 22.82
CA ALA A 29 4.01 11.86 23.82
C ALA A 29 5.44 11.43 23.39
N ALA A 30 5.58 10.34 22.62
CA ALA A 30 6.86 9.83 22.12
C ALA A 30 7.36 10.56 20.86
N ALA A 31 6.49 11.12 20.03
CA ALA A 31 6.84 11.73 18.75
C ALA A 31 7.94 12.83 18.84
N PRO A 32 7.95 13.73 19.84
CA PRO A 32 9.06 14.68 20.02
C PRO A 32 10.42 13.98 20.22
N GLY A 33 10.46 12.83 20.90
CA GLY A 33 11.66 12.03 21.10
C GLY A 33 12.20 11.43 19.79
N VAL A 34 11.31 10.94 18.90
CA VAL A 34 11.71 10.47 17.55
C VAL A 34 12.35 11.59 16.75
N ARG A 35 11.73 12.78 16.79
CA ARG A 35 12.27 13.96 16.09
C ARG A 35 13.63 14.38 16.65
N ALA A 36 13.77 14.38 17.98
CA ALA A 36 15.02 14.78 18.66
C ALA A 36 16.17 13.78 18.42
N ALA A 37 15.89 12.49 18.28
CA ALA A 37 16.89 11.48 17.97
C ALA A 37 17.55 11.71 16.60
N GLY A 38 16.82 12.27 15.64
CA GLY A 38 17.33 12.58 14.31
C GLY A 38 17.49 11.37 13.40
N GLY A 39 17.84 11.64 12.13
CA GLY A 39 17.97 10.61 11.10
C GLY A 39 19.00 9.53 11.40
N PRO A 40 20.24 9.87 11.79
CA PRO A 40 21.25 8.86 12.06
C PRO A 40 20.85 7.84 13.13
N ALA A 41 20.14 8.26 14.19
CA ALA A 41 19.65 7.34 15.21
C ALA A 41 18.50 6.45 14.69
N VAL A 42 17.60 7.01 13.89
CA VAL A 42 16.54 6.24 13.23
C VAL A 42 17.13 5.21 12.26
N ASP A 43 18.10 5.60 11.44
CA ASP A 43 18.75 4.68 10.49
C ASP A 43 19.50 3.55 11.21
N ALA A 44 20.16 3.87 12.32
CA ALA A 44 20.79 2.87 13.17
C ALA A 44 19.76 1.91 13.80
N ALA A 45 18.62 2.43 14.25
CA ALA A 45 17.52 1.60 14.76
C ALA A 45 16.92 0.68 13.67
N LEU A 46 16.77 1.17 12.43
CA LEU A 46 16.31 0.33 11.31
C LEU A 46 17.30 -0.81 11.00
N ARG A 47 18.61 -0.56 11.01
CA ARG A 47 19.64 -1.61 10.84
C ARG A 47 19.61 -2.61 11.99
N THR A 48 19.42 -2.13 13.23
CA THR A 48 19.26 -3.02 14.39
C THR A 48 18.01 -3.87 14.26
N ALA A 49 16.88 -3.31 13.82
CA ALA A 49 15.66 -4.05 13.55
C ALA A 49 15.86 -5.12 12.46
N ALA A 50 16.61 -4.81 11.40
CA ALA A 50 16.97 -5.79 10.37
C ALA A 50 17.79 -6.96 10.94
N GLY A 51 18.74 -6.70 11.82
CA GLY A 51 19.49 -7.73 12.55
C GLY A 51 18.60 -8.59 13.43
N LEU A 52 17.68 -7.96 14.19
CA LEU A 52 16.73 -8.65 15.07
C LEU A 52 15.73 -9.51 14.30
N LEU A 53 15.28 -9.08 13.11
CA LEU A 53 14.42 -9.91 12.24
C LEU A 53 15.10 -11.25 11.89
N ARG A 54 16.41 -11.23 11.63
CA ARG A 54 17.18 -12.44 11.34
C ARG A 54 17.45 -13.25 12.60
N GLU A 55 17.83 -12.59 13.70
CA GLU A 55 18.13 -13.25 14.98
C GLU A 55 16.91 -13.91 15.60
N LYS A 56 15.76 -13.22 15.61
CA LYS A 56 14.50 -13.68 16.19
C LYS A 56 13.61 -14.45 15.22
N ALA A 57 14.14 -14.88 14.07
CA ALA A 57 13.37 -15.58 13.05
C ALA A 57 12.62 -16.81 13.60
N PRO A 58 13.22 -17.67 14.47
CA PRO A 58 12.50 -18.83 15.01
C PRO A 58 11.25 -18.43 15.80
N GLU A 59 11.35 -17.42 16.68
CA GLU A 59 10.25 -16.95 17.51
C GLU A 59 9.15 -16.27 16.66
N LEU A 60 9.55 -15.47 15.67
CA LEU A 60 8.64 -14.80 14.75
C LEU A 60 7.87 -15.79 13.87
N LEU A 61 8.57 -16.81 13.34
CA LEU A 61 7.95 -17.88 12.56
C LEU A 61 7.01 -18.73 13.41
N ALA A 62 7.33 -18.99 14.68
CA ALA A 62 6.44 -19.70 15.59
C ALA A 62 5.15 -18.92 15.88
N ALA A 63 5.25 -17.60 16.14
CA ALA A 63 4.09 -16.73 16.34
C ALA A 63 3.20 -16.69 15.07
N ASN A 64 3.83 -16.61 13.90
CA ASN A 64 3.09 -16.60 12.63
C ASN A 64 2.44 -17.96 12.31
N ALA A 65 3.09 -19.07 12.64
CA ALA A 65 2.52 -20.41 12.47
C ALA A 65 1.23 -20.57 13.29
N ALA A 66 1.18 -20.06 14.52
CA ALA A 66 -0.01 -20.07 15.36
C ALA A 66 -1.16 -19.23 14.75
N ASP A 67 -0.83 -18.04 14.23
CA ASP A 67 -1.81 -17.19 13.52
C ASP A 67 -2.38 -17.91 12.27
N VAL A 68 -1.52 -18.54 11.45
CA VAL A 68 -1.91 -19.27 10.23
C VAL A 68 -2.75 -20.50 10.57
N GLU A 69 -2.40 -21.25 11.62
CA GLU A 69 -3.17 -22.41 12.10
C GLU A 69 -4.59 -21.97 12.51
N SER A 70 -4.67 -20.92 13.35
CA SER A 70 -5.97 -20.35 13.78
C SER A 70 -6.79 -19.86 12.60
N ALA A 71 -6.19 -19.14 11.66
CA ALA A 71 -6.89 -18.62 10.48
C ALA A 71 -7.38 -19.78 9.57
N THR A 72 -6.60 -20.85 9.41
CA THR A 72 -6.96 -22.04 8.65
C THR A 72 -8.14 -22.76 9.29
N ALA A 73 -8.11 -22.94 10.61
CA ALA A 73 -9.20 -23.57 11.37
C ALA A 73 -10.51 -22.75 11.27
N ASN A 74 -10.41 -21.43 11.12
CA ASN A 74 -11.55 -20.53 10.92
C ASN A 74 -11.98 -20.41 9.45
N GLY A 75 -11.43 -21.21 8.52
CA GLY A 75 -11.86 -21.26 7.12
C GLY A 75 -11.37 -20.08 6.27
N MET A 76 -10.26 -19.43 6.61
CA MET A 76 -9.69 -18.33 5.82
C MET A 76 -9.31 -18.83 4.42
N ALA A 77 -9.66 -18.04 3.38
CA ALA A 77 -9.35 -18.34 1.98
C ALA A 77 -7.85 -18.43 1.70
N GLY A 78 -7.46 -19.26 0.73
CA GLY A 78 -6.07 -19.54 0.38
C GLY A 78 -5.24 -18.31 0.04
N GLY A 79 -5.79 -17.36 -0.70
CA GLY A 79 -5.13 -16.09 -1.04
C GLY A 79 -4.84 -15.20 0.19
N LEU A 80 -5.74 -15.18 1.18
CA LEU A 80 -5.55 -14.47 2.44
C LEU A 80 -4.55 -15.21 3.35
N LEU A 81 -4.57 -16.55 3.36
CA LEU A 81 -3.57 -17.35 4.08
C LEU A 81 -2.16 -17.14 3.52
N ASP A 82 -1.99 -17.02 2.18
CA ASP A 82 -0.69 -16.68 1.60
C ASP A 82 -0.21 -15.29 2.04
N ARG A 83 -1.10 -14.32 2.13
CA ARG A 83 -0.77 -12.96 2.64
C ARG A 83 -0.38 -12.97 4.11
N LEU A 84 -1.04 -13.80 4.92
CA LEU A 84 -0.80 -13.93 6.37
C LEU A 84 0.53 -14.61 6.66
N ARG A 85 0.95 -15.56 5.82
CA ARG A 85 2.12 -16.40 6.07
C ARG A 85 3.41 -15.62 5.95
N ILE A 86 4.24 -15.68 6.98
CA ILE A 86 5.66 -15.29 6.96
C ILE A 86 6.51 -16.54 6.70
N THR A 87 7.47 -16.41 5.78
CA THR A 87 8.48 -17.45 5.53
C THR A 87 9.87 -16.91 5.87
N PRO A 88 10.89 -17.77 6.01
CA PRO A 88 12.27 -17.30 6.20
C PRO A 88 12.74 -16.31 5.12
N GLU A 89 12.36 -16.55 3.88
CA GLU A 89 12.68 -15.67 2.75
C GLU A 89 12.01 -14.30 2.93
N ARG A 90 10.72 -14.29 3.29
CA ARG A 90 9.98 -13.03 3.55
C ARG A 90 10.56 -12.24 4.73
N LEU A 91 11.04 -12.91 5.79
CA LEU A 91 11.78 -12.24 6.88
C LEU A 91 13.09 -11.64 6.38
N SER A 92 13.83 -12.38 5.55
CA SER A 92 15.07 -11.89 4.94
C SER A 92 14.82 -10.66 4.05
N ASP A 93 13.75 -10.70 3.25
CA ASP A 93 13.35 -9.58 2.40
C ASP A 93 12.98 -8.34 3.24
N MET A 94 12.21 -8.51 4.31
CA MET A 94 11.87 -7.44 5.25
C MET A 94 13.14 -6.82 5.87
N ALA A 95 14.10 -7.65 6.29
CA ALA A 95 15.37 -7.16 6.83
C ALA A 95 16.18 -6.38 5.79
N THR A 96 16.25 -6.87 4.56
CA THR A 96 16.94 -6.19 3.45
C THR A 96 16.26 -4.85 3.13
N GLN A 97 14.94 -4.79 3.13
CA GLN A 97 14.19 -3.55 2.90
C GLN A 97 14.45 -2.50 3.99
N LEU A 98 14.59 -2.92 5.26
CA LEU A 98 14.97 -2.02 6.35
C LEU A 98 16.39 -1.47 6.17
N GLU A 99 17.35 -2.30 5.72
CA GLU A 99 18.72 -1.87 5.43
C GLU A 99 18.75 -0.86 4.27
N VAL A 100 18.03 -1.14 3.18
CA VAL A 100 17.90 -0.21 2.05
C VAL A 100 17.29 1.12 2.50
N LEU A 101 16.23 1.09 3.31
CA LEU A 101 15.60 2.31 3.83
C LEU A 101 16.57 3.10 4.73
N ALA A 102 17.34 2.40 5.58
CA ALA A 102 18.34 3.01 6.44
C ALA A 102 19.51 3.64 5.65
N ASP A 103 19.86 3.06 4.49
CA ASP A 103 20.92 3.56 3.62
C ASP A 103 20.44 4.67 2.66
N THR A 104 19.11 4.86 2.56
CA THR A 104 18.54 5.90 1.71
C THR A 104 18.84 7.28 2.29
N PRO A 105 19.51 8.17 1.54
CA PRO A 105 19.84 9.51 2.01
C PRO A 105 18.58 10.30 2.37
N GLU A 106 18.64 11.01 3.48
CA GLU A 106 17.59 11.98 3.79
C GLU A 106 17.59 13.13 2.78
N PRO A 107 16.42 13.64 2.40
CA PRO A 107 16.34 14.86 1.61
C PRO A 107 16.95 16.03 2.41
N PRO A 108 17.48 17.06 1.74
CA PRO A 108 17.99 18.24 2.41
C PRO A 108 16.97 18.80 3.41
N THR A 109 17.44 19.14 4.61
CA THR A 109 16.58 19.66 5.69
C THR A 109 15.82 20.91 5.25
N GLU A 110 16.48 21.75 4.43
CA GLU A 110 15.92 22.95 3.84
C GLU A 110 16.37 23.10 2.38
N ARG A 111 15.48 23.50 1.52
CA ARG A 111 15.72 23.80 0.10
C ARG A 111 15.48 25.28 -0.13
N PHE A 112 16.48 26.01 -0.64
CA PHE A 112 16.30 27.38 -1.07
C PHE A 112 15.26 27.48 -2.20
N VAL A 113 14.33 28.41 -2.09
CA VAL A 113 13.26 28.64 -3.09
C VAL A 113 13.59 29.88 -3.90
N ARG A 114 13.73 31.06 -3.23
CA ARG A 114 14.02 32.34 -3.88
C ARG A 114 14.35 33.42 -2.86
N ASP A 115 14.91 34.53 -3.33
CA ASP A 115 14.94 35.80 -2.59
C ASP A 115 13.65 36.60 -2.89
N LEU A 116 13.15 37.31 -1.89
CA LEU A 116 12.07 38.28 -2.05
C LEU A 116 12.60 39.62 -2.52
N PRO A 117 11.78 40.50 -3.16
CA PRO A 117 12.21 41.83 -3.57
C PRO A 117 12.68 42.70 -2.42
N SER A 118 12.25 42.44 -1.20
CA SER A 118 12.65 43.10 0.05
C SER A 118 13.95 42.58 0.66
N GLY A 119 14.50 41.48 0.07
CA GLY A 119 15.80 40.93 0.42
C GLY A 119 15.76 39.67 1.28
N GLU A 120 14.62 39.29 1.85
CA GLU A 120 14.50 38.06 2.65
C GLU A 120 14.66 36.83 1.77
N ARG A 121 15.17 35.77 2.36
CA ARG A 121 15.41 34.48 1.72
C ARG A 121 14.32 33.47 2.09
N VAL A 122 13.70 32.84 1.10
CA VAL A 122 12.66 31.85 1.29
C VAL A 122 13.24 30.45 1.13
N PHE A 123 13.00 29.62 2.13
CA PHE A 123 13.34 28.20 2.14
C PHE A 123 12.08 27.36 2.30
N GLU A 124 12.10 26.15 1.76
CA GLU A 124 11.11 25.11 1.97
C GLU A 124 11.75 23.98 2.77
N ARG A 125 11.04 23.45 3.78
CA ARG A 125 11.48 22.27 4.53
C ARG A 125 10.35 21.30 4.77
N SER A 126 10.73 20.04 5.01
CA SER A 126 9.83 18.99 5.47
C SER A 126 9.81 18.92 7.00
N ILE A 127 8.61 18.82 7.57
CA ILE A 127 8.42 18.61 9.02
C ILE A 127 7.56 17.35 9.26
N PRO A 128 7.83 16.59 10.35
CA PRO A 128 7.03 15.41 10.69
C PRO A 128 5.56 15.75 10.93
N VAL A 129 4.68 14.85 10.52
CA VAL A 129 3.23 14.91 10.82
C VAL A 129 2.96 14.80 12.33
N GLY A 130 3.82 14.07 13.04
CA GLY A 130 3.71 13.82 14.48
C GLY A 130 3.29 12.38 14.76
N VAL A 131 2.02 12.02 14.57
CA VAL A 131 1.55 10.64 14.69
C VAL A 131 0.82 10.22 13.42
N ILE A 132 1.14 9.02 12.95
CA ILE A 132 0.52 8.43 11.77
C ILE A 132 -0.11 7.10 12.18
N GLY A 133 -1.40 6.95 11.90
CA GLY A 133 -2.12 5.71 12.10
C GLY A 133 -1.96 4.76 10.90
N ALA A 134 -2.09 3.45 11.14
CA ALA A 134 -2.24 2.48 10.08
C ALA A 134 -3.25 1.41 10.43
N VAL A 135 -4.15 1.11 9.49
CA VAL A 135 -5.10 0.00 9.56
C VAL A 135 -4.80 -0.97 8.44
N PHE A 136 -4.59 -2.24 8.76
CA PHE A 136 -4.29 -3.29 7.78
C PHE A 136 -4.83 -4.65 8.23
N GLU A 137 -5.02 -5.57 7.26
CA GLU A 137 -5.60 -6.88 7.49
C GLU A 137 -4.69 -7.99 6.95
N ALA A 138 -4.58 -9.11 7.70
CA ALA A 138 -3.93 -10.36 7.29
C ALA A 138 -2.55 -10.18 6.61
N ARG A 139 -1.76 -9.19 7.03
CA ARG A 139 -0.45 -8.86 6.43
C ARG A 139 0.56 -8.47 7.54
N PRO A 140 1.17 -9.43 8.23
CA PRO A 140 2.11 -9.14 9.33
C PRO A 140 3.28 -8.26 8.91
N ASN A 141 3.81 -8.41 7.68
CA ASN A 141 4.90 -7.60 7.15
C ASN A 141 4.59 -6.10 7.15
N VAL A 142 3.32 -5.71 6.99
CA VAL A 142 2.91 -4.29 7.01
C VAL A 142 3.23 -3.62 8.35
N THR A 143 3.33 -4.39 9.43
CA THR A 143 3.79 -3.88 10.73
C THR A 143 5.19 -3.26 10.61
N ILE A 144 6.11 -3.93 9.94
CA ILE A 144 7.48 -3.45 9.70
C ILE A 144 7.48 -2.35 8.63
N ASP A 145 6.78 -2.57 7.52
CA ASP A 145 6.75 -1.63 6.38
C ASP A 145 6.28 -0.25 6.83
N VAL A 146 5.14 -0.18 7.53
CA VAL A 146 4.59 1.10 7.99
C VAL A 146 5.43 1.72 9.11
N ALA A 147 5.80 0.93 10.14
CA ALA A 147 6.58 1.46 11.25
C ALA A 147 7.91 2.07 10.78
N SER A 148 8.62 1.40 9.87
CA SER A 148 9.90 1.88 9.35
C SER A 148 9.76 3.19 8.55
N GLN A 149 8.76 3.29 7.68
CA GLN A 149 8.49 4.49 6.89
C GLN A 149 8.10 5.68 7.78
N VAL A 150 7.25 5.43 8.78
CA VAL A 150 6.79 6.46 9.74
C VAL A 150 7.95 6.95 10.61
N LEU A 151 8.82 6.03 11.09
CA LEU A 151 10.02 6.39 11.84
C LEU A 151 11.02 7.15 10.96
N LYS A 152 11.24 6.74 9.71
CA LYS A 152 12.09 7.46 8.75
C LYS A 152 11.56 8.87 8.47
N ALA A 153 10.22 9.06 8.46
CA ALA A 153 9.56 10.37 8.42
C ALA A 153 9.60 11.13 9.75
N ARG A 154 10.31 10.58 10.77
CA ARG A 154 10.46 11.16 12.12
C ARG A 154 9.13 11.40 12.86
N SER A 155 8.17 10.53 12.59
CA SER A 155 6.85 10.49 13.23
C SER A 155 6.70 9.23 14.08
N ALA A 156 5.72 9.21 14.96
CA ALA A 156 5.31 8.03 15.73
C ALA A 156 4.17 7.31 15.02
N ALA A 157 4.04 6.00 15.25
CA ALA A 157 3.05 5.16 14.59
C ALA A 157 2.04 4.58 15.59
N VAL A 158 0.75 4.52 15.18
CA VAL A 158 -0.29 3.73 15.84
C VAL A 158 -0.81 2.70 14.86
N LEU A 159 -0.48 1.44 15.09
CA LEU A 159 -0.77 0.33 14.21
C LEU A 159 -2.00 -0.44 14.71
N ARG A 160 -2.89 -0.78 13.81
CA ARG A 160 -4.04 -1.65 14.06
C ARG A 160 -4.14 -2.70 12.96
N THR A 161 -4.03 -3.97 13.35
CA THR A 161 -4.20 -5.11 12.44
C THR A 161 -5.49 -5.88 12.70
N GLY A 162 -5.92 -6.69 11.74
CA GLY A 162 -6.98 -7.68 11.95
C GLY A 162 -6.56 -8.77 12.94
N SER A 163 -7.55 -9.47 13.52
CA SER A 163 -7.34 -10.52 14.52
C SER A 163 -6.41 -11.63 14.03
N ALA A 164 -6.47 -11.96 12.75
CA ALA A 164 -5.71 -13.05 12.15
C ALA A 164 -4.18 -12.83 12.14
N ALA A 165 -3.71 -11.57 12.18
CA ALA A 165 -2.28 -11.25 12.15
C ALA A 165 -1.79 -10.63 13.47
N LEU A 166 -2.63 -10.62 14.51
CA LEU A 166 -2.34 -9.90 15.75
C LEU A 166 -1.16 -10.50 16.51
N GLY A 167 -1.06 -11.83 16.58
CA GLY A 167 0.04 -12.52 17.25
C GLY A 167 1.38 -12.23 16.58
N SER A 168 1.43 -12.35 15.25
CA SER A 168 2.63 -12.03 14.47
C SER A 168 3.02 -10.55 14.61
N ALA A 169 2.05 -9.63 14.51
CA ALA A 169 2.32 -8.20 14.66
C ALA A 169 2.84 -7.84 16.05
N THR A 170 2.28 -8.47 17.09
CA THR A 170 2.75 -8.30 18.48
C THR A 170 4.20 -8.75 18.62
N ALA A 171 4.53 -9.96 18.12
CA ALA A 171 5.90 -10.47 18.13
C ALA A 171 6.89 -9.55 17.40
N LEU A 172 6.49 -8.99 16.22
CA LEU A 172 7.32 -8.04 15.47
C LEU A 172 7.56 -6.75 16.25
N VAL A 173 6.55 -6.23 16.96
CA VAL A 173 6.73 -5.01 17.77
C VAL A 173 7.59 -5.30 19.00
N GLU A 174 7.31 -6.36 19.73
CA GLU A 174 7.98 -6.65 21.01
C GLU A 174 9.41 -7.19 20.86
N LEU A 175 9.66 -8.03 19.85
CA LEU A 175 10.97 -8.68 19.67
C LEU A 175 11.89 -7.91 18.72
N VAL A 176 11.35 -7.03 17.89
CA VAL A 176 12.15 -6.34 16.84
C VAL A 176 12.09 -4.84 17.01
N ILE A 177 10.90 -4.21 16.90
CA ILE A 177 10.81 -2.75 16.83
C ILE A 177 11.19 -2.11 18.16
N ALA A 178 10.54 -2.49 19.25
CA ALA A 178 10.77 -1.87 20.55
C ALA A 178 12.22 -2.03 21.05
N PRO A 179 12.88 -3.21 20.95
CA PRO A 179 14.30 -3.33 21.30
C PRO A 179 15.23 -2.51 20.40
N ALA A 180 14.93 -2.43 19.09
CA ALA A 180 15.71 -1.61 18.17
C ALA A 180 15.64 -0.11 18.52
N LEU A 181 14.46 0.40 18.85
CA LEU A 181 14.28 1.79 19.27
C LEU A 181 15.02 2.07 20.58
N ALA A 182 14.88 1.19 21.59
CA ALA A 182 15.52 1.31 22.88
C ALA A 182 17.05 1.37 22.76
N ALA A 183 17.65 0.53 21.89
CA ALA A 183 19.09 0.48 21.67
C ALA A 183 19.68 1.81 21.15
N HIS A 184 18.86 2.66 20.54
CA HIS A 184 19.29 3.95 19.97
C HIS A 184 18.65 5.15 20.66
N GLY A 185 18.12 5.00 21.87
CA GLY A 185 17.57 6.09 22.69
C GLY A 185 16.29 6.69 22.13
N ILE A 186 15.60 6.00 21.21
CA ILE A 186 14.31 6.41 20.69
C ILE A 186 13.22 5.83 21.63
N PRO A 187 12.21 6.64 22.03
CA PRO A 187 11.15 6.14 22.88
C PRO A 187 10.45 4.92 22.28
N THR A 188 10.32 3.83 23.02
CA THR A 188 9.67 2.60 22.55
C THR A 188 8.18 2.82 22.26
N ASP A 189 7.55 3.77 22.95
CA ASP A 189 6.17 4.20 22.70
C ASP A 189 5.97 4.92 21.34
N ALA A 190 7.04 5.16 20.58
CA ALA A 190 6.97 5.71 19.22
C ALA A 190 6.24 4.78 18.24
N VAL A 191 6.17 3.48 18.52
CA VAL A 191 5.38 2.53 17.73
C VAL A 191 4.43 1.79 18.66
N GLN A 192 3.14 2.07 18.52
CA GLN A 192 2.07 1.45 19.29
C GLN A 192 1.31 0.47 18.41
N LEU A 193 1.07 -0.74 18.91
CA LEU A 193 0.12 -1.68 18.32
C LEU A 193 -1.13 -1.73 19.22
N VAL A 194 -2.30 -1.53 18.61
CA VAL A 194 -3.57 -1.66 19.32
C VAL A 194 -3.89 -3.16 19.51
N PRO A 195 -3.94 -3.68 20.74
CA PRO A 195 -4.00 -5.12 20.99
C PRO A 195 -5.43 -5.67 20.97
N LEU A 196 -6.36 -5.02 20.24
CA LEU A 196 -7.77 -5.39 20.22
C LEU A 196 -8.19 -5.82 18.81
N PRO A 197 -8.85 -6.98 18.67
CA PRO A 197 -9.50 -7.39 17.43
C PRO A 197 -10.78 -6.57 17.18
N GLY A 198 -11.31 -6.62 15.94
CA GLY A 198 -12.59 -6.02 15.60
C GLY A 198 -12.50 -4.70 14.86
N HIS A 199 -13.57 -4.32 14.15
CA HIS A 199 -13.57 -3.15 13.24
C HIS A 199 -13.66 -1.80 13.98
N ALA A 200 -14.25 -1.78 15.20
CA ALA A 200 -14.44 -0.56 15.99
C ALA A 200 -13.13 0.18 16.29
N GLY A 201 -12.03 -0.56 16.47
CA GLY A 201 -10.70 0.06 16.68
C GLY A 201 -10.19 0.81 15.45
N ALA A 202 -10.52 0.36 14.22
CA ALA A 202 -10.16 1.06 13.00
C ALA A 202 -10.98 2.36 12.84
N GLU A 203 -12.27 2.30 13.14
CA GLU A 203 -13.16 3.49 13.13
C GLU A 203 -12.74 4.52 14.19
N ALA A 204 -12.37 4.06 15.38
CA ALA A 204 -11.82 4.92 16.42
C ALA A 204 -10.53 5.61 15.98
N LEU A 205 -9.62 4.90 15.28
CA LEU A 205 -8.35 5.46 14.87
C LEU A 205 -8.51 6.61 13.85
N VAL A 206 -9.42 6.49 12.87
CA VAL A 206 -9.72 7.57 11.93
C VAL A 206 -10.55 8.69 12.53
N GLY A 207 -11.12 8.48 13.72
CA GLY A 207 -11.93 9.46 14.44
C GLY A 207 -11.14 10.36 15.42
N LEU A 208 -9.81 10.32 15.43
CA LEU A 208 -8.96 11.05 16.38
C LEU A 208 -8.02 12.07 15.69
N PRO A 209 -8.52 13.05 14.92
CA PRO A 209 -7.68 13.97 14.13
C PRO A 209 -6.67 14.77 14.97
N ASP A 210 -7.01 15.10 16.22
CA ASP A 210 -6.14 15.86 17.12
C ASP A 210 -4.89 15.07 17.56
N LEU A 211 -4.96 13.74 17.56
CA LEU A 211 -3.87 12.85 17.94
C LEU A 211 -3.25 12.16 16.71
N VAL A 212 -4.06 11.78 15.75
CA VAL A 212 -3.67 11.01 14.57
C VAL A 212 -4.22 11.68 13.30
N PRO A 213 -3.56 12.74 12.81
CA PRO A 213 -4.08 13.53 11.68
C PRO A 213 -4.02 12.81 10.34
N LEU A 214 -3.21 11.76 10.23
CA LEU A 214 -3.02 10.95 9.01
C LEU A 214 -3.14 9.47 9.33
N VAL A 215 -3.97 8.74 8.56
CA VAL A 215 -4.12 7.29 8.67
C VAL A 215 -3.94 6.62 7.31
N VAL A 216 -3.06 5.62 7.24
CA VAL A 216 -2.92 4.73 6.08
C VAL A 216 -3.86 3.54 6.28
N VAL A 217 -4.70 3.26 5.27
CA VAL A 217 -5.66 2.15 5.32
C VAL A 217 -5.37 1.15 4.21
N ARG A 218 -5.14 -0.10 4.58
CA ARG A 218 -4.94 -1.24 3.66
C ARG A 218 -5.97 -2.32 3.94
N GLY A 219 -7.00 -2.40 3.15
CA GLY A 219 -8.12 -3.34 3.31
C GLY A 219 -8.91 -3.53 2.02
N SER A 220 -10.07 -4.19 2.11
CA SER A 220 -11.02 -4.28 0.99
C SER A 220 -11.58 -2.91 0.63
N GLY A 221 -12.07 -2.75 -0.59
CA GLY A 221 -12.65 -1.50 -1.05
C GLY A 221 -13.82 -0.99 -0.20
N GLU A 222 -14.60 -1.88 0.38
CA GLU A 222 -15.70 -1.51 1.29
C GLU A 222 -15.16 -0.89 2.58
N VAL A 223 -14.20 -1.56 3.23
CA VAL A 223 -13.57 -1.08 4.47
C VAL A 223 -12.83 0.23 4.25
N THR A 224 -12.06 0.34 3.16
CA THR A 224 -11.32 1.56 2.84
C THR A 224 -12.25 2.73 2.55
N ARG A 225 -13.33 2.55 1.79
CA ARG A 225 -14.35 3.59 1.54
C ARG A 225 -15.02 4.05 2.84
N LYS A 226 -15.42 3.10 3.70
CA LYS A 226 -16.03 3.41 5.00
C LYS A 226 -15.08 4.24 5.86
N LEU A 227 -13.84 3.81 6.04
CA LEU A 227 -12.86 4.52 6.87
C LEU A 227 -12.45 5.86 6.28
N SER A 228 -12.34 5.99 4.95
CA SER A 228 -12.10 7.28 4.30
C SER A 228 -13.24 8.26 4.53
N THR A 229 -14.50 7.81 4.45
CA THR A 229 -15.68 8.65 4.72
C THR A 229 -15.71 9.11 6.19
N LEU A 230 -15.46 8.19 7.13
CA LEU A 230 -15.39 8.51 8.56
C LEU A 230 -14.26 9.48 8.87
N GLY A 231 -13.05 9.21 8.35
CA GLY A 231 -11.90 10.09 8.53
C GLY A 231 -12.14 11.50 7.99
N ALA A 232 -12.68 11.60 6.77
CA ALA A 232 -13.02 12.90 6.17
C ALA A 232 -14.03 13.68 7.01
N ALA A 233 -15.05 13.00 7.54
CA ALA A 233 -16.05 13.62 8.41
C ALA A 233 -15.45 14.10 9.76
N ALA A 234 -14.44 13.39 10.28
CA ALA A 234 -13.75 13.74 11.52
C ALA A 234 -12.63 14.79 11.31
N GLY A 235 -12.13 14.97 10.08
CA GLY A 235 -10.98 15.83 9.77
C GLY A 235 -9.64 15.08 9.72
N THR A 236 -9.65 13.75 9.76
CA THR A 236 -8.46 12.92 9.57
C THR A 236 -8.20 12.70 8.09
N ARG A 237 -6.96 12.92 7.63
CA ARG A 237 -6.56 12.52 6.27
C ARG A 237 -6.38 11.00 6.21
N VAL A 238 -7.02 10.35 5.26
CA VAL A 238 -6.86 8.92 5.00
C VAL A 238 -6.15 8.74 3.66
N LEU A 239 -5.10 7.90 3.65
CA LEU A 239 -4.45 7.39 2.44
C LEU A 239 -4.91 5.95 2.27
N ALA A 240 -5.79 5.71 1.31
CA ALA A 240 -6.45 4.43 1.12
C ALA A 240 -5.72 3.58 0.07
N HIS A 241 -5.34 2.36 0.45
CA HIS A 241 -4.99 1.29 -0.46
C HIS A 241 -6.20 0.36 -0.56
N ALA A 242 -7.03 0.60 -1.56
CA ALA A 242 -8.27 -0.13 -1.79
C ALA A 242 -8.08 -1.36 -2.70
N ASP A 243 -9.10 -1.64 -3.50
CA ASP A 243 -9.12 -2.72 -4.48
C ASP A 243 -7.97 -2.56 -5.49
N GLY A 244 -7.51 -3.69 -6.01
CA GLY A 244 -6.46 -3.74 -7.02
C GLY A 244 -7.03 -3.72 -8.43
N GLY A 245 -6.42 -4.50 -9.29
CA GLY A 245 -6.85 -4.70 -10.64
C GLY A 245 -5.84 -4.20 -11.66
N GLY A 246 -4.85 -5.03 -11.99
CA GLY A 246 -3.98 -4.78 -13.14
C GLY A 246 -4.73 -5.00 -14.45
N VAL A 247 -4.59 -4.08 -15.38
CA VAL A 247 -5.15 -4.16 -16.73
C VAL A 247 -4.03 -4.32 -17.75
N LEU A 248 -4.21 -5.23 -18.70
CA LEU A 248 -3.34 -5.35 -19.88
C LEU A 248 -4.18 -5.15 -21.14
N TYR A 249 -3.84 -4.14 -21.94
CA TYR A 249 -4.40 -3.92 -23.25
C TYR A 249 -3.46 -4.47 -24.31
N LEU A 250 -3.97 -5.36 -25.17
CA LEU A 250 -3.27 -5.94 -26.31
C LEU A 250 -3.69 -5.18 -27.57
N ASP A 251 -2.79 -4.37 -28.11
CA ASP A 251 -2.98 -3.64 -29.34
C ASP A 251 -2.77 -4.53 -30.57
N SER A 252 -3.34 -4.12 -31.71
CA SER A 252 -3.19 -4.83 -32.98
C SER A 252 -1.75 -4.92 -33.48
N SER A 253 -0.85 -4.05 -33.04
CA SER A 253 0.59 -4.11 -33.35
C SER A 253 1.37 -5.08 -32.46
N ALA A 254 0.78 -5.63 -31.39
CA ALA A 254 1.46 -6.57 -30.50
C ALA A 254 1.73 -7.91 -31.21
N ASP A 255 2.94 -8.43 -31.07
CA ASP A 255 3.29 -9.77 -31.49
C ASP A 255 3.03 -10.83 -30.40
N ASP A 256 3.00 -12.09 -30.79
CA ASP A 256 2.65 -13.18 -29.90
C ASP A 256 3.66 -13.33 -28.73
N ALA A 257 4.97 -13.12 -28.99
CA ALA A 257 6.01 -13.22 -27.97
C ALA A 257 5.88 -12.14 -26.89
N LEU A 258 5.51 -10.92 -27.29
CA LEU A 258 5.22 -9.83 -26.36
C LEU A 258 4.00 -10.16 -25.49
N VAL A 259 2.93 -10.68 -26.09
CA VAL A 259 1.72 -11.10 -25.40
C VAL A 259 2.03 -12.22 -24.39
N GLU A 260 2.69 -13.30 -24.84
CA GLU A 260 3.08 -14.42 -23.96
C GLU A 260 3.86 -13.92 -22.74
N ARG A 261 4.87 -13.08 -22.93
CA ARG A 261 5.70 -12.54 -21.87
C ARG A 261 4.89 -11.69 -20.88
N LEU A 262 4.09 -10.72 -21.37
CA LEU A 262 3.38 -9.79 -20.51
C LEU A 262 2.27 -10.47 -19.71
N VAL A 263 1.55 -11.41 -20.32
CA VAL A 263 0.53 -12.21 -19.61
C VAL A 263 1.17 -13.08 -18.55
N HIS A 264 2.30 -13.75 -18.88
CA HIS A 264 3.06 -14.56 -17.94
C HIS A 264 3.54 -13.73 -16.74
N ASP A 265 4.25 -12.60 -16.99
CA ASP A 265 4.88 -11.80 -15.97
C ASP A 265 3.87 -11.02 -15.11
N SER A 266 2.66 -10.76 -15.64
CA SER A 266 1.58 -10.09 -14.91
C SER A 266 0.72 -11.05 -14.06
N THR A 267 0.96 -12.37 -14.13
CA THR A 267 0.23 -13.40 -13.39
C THR A 267 1.12 -14.28 -12.51
N ASP A 268 2.34 -13.84 -12.21
CA ASP A 268 3.32 -14.57 -11.39
C ASP A 268 2.82 -14.89 -9.97
N ARG A 269 1.93 -14.04 -9.43
CA ARG A 269 1.32 -14.19 -8.11
C ARG A 269 -0.13 -13.72 -8.13
N LEU A 270 -1.06 -14.57 -7.72
CA LEU A 270 -2.51 -14.30 -7.82
C LEU A 270 -3.08 -13.46 -6.65
N GLY A 271 -2.53 -13.62 -5.44
CA GLY A 271 -3.03 -12.96 -4.23
C GLY A 271 -2.62 -11.48 -4.06
N VAL A 272 -2.23 -10.75 -5.12
CA VAL A 272 -1.74 -9.38 -5.04
C VAL A 272 -2.56 -8.41 -5.89
N CYS A 273 -2.64 -7.15 -5.45
CA CYS A 273 -3.50 -6.13 -6.06
C CYS A 273 -3.05 -5.70 -7.47
N ASN A 274 -1.78 -5.82 -7.81
CA ASN A 274 -1.19 -5.41 -9.10
C ASN A 274 -1.05 -6.55 -10.12
N ARG A 275 -1.68 -7.72 -9.87
CA ARG A 275 -1.75 -8.81 -10.84
C ARG A 275 -2.63 -8.45 -12.04
N LEU A 276 -2.47 -9.16 -13.15
CA LEU A 276 -3.43 -9.08 -14.26
C LEU A 276 -4.82 -9.56 -13.80
N ASN A 277 -5.80 -8.67 -13.89
CA ASN A 277 -7.18 -8.89 -13.50
C ASN A 277 -8.14 -8.76 -14.70
N LEU A 278 -7.86 -7.79 -15.59
CA LEU A 278 -8.62 -7.51 -16.79
C LEU A 278 -7.69 -7.47 -18.02
N LEU A 279 -7.95 -8.34 -18.97
CA LEU A 279 -7.28 -8.40 -20.27
C LEU A 279 -8.20 -7.78 -21.32
N LEU A 280 -7.81 -6.64 -21.89
CA LEU A 280 -8.49 -5.97 -23.00
C LEU A 280 -7.75 -6.31 -24.29
N ILE A 281 -8.49 -6.75 -25.31
CA ILE A 281 -7.90 -7.12 -26.61
C ILE A 281 -8.55 -6.26 -27.68
N ASP A 282 -7.73 -5.62 -28.52
CA ASP A 282 -8.22 -4.82 -29.65
C ASP A 282 -9.10 -5.66 -30.58
N SER A 283 -10.33 -5.21 -30.84
CA SER A 283 -11.37 -5.96 -31.54
C SER A 283 -10.90 -6.56 -32.87
N PRO A 284 -10.13 -5.85 -33.73
CA PRO A 284 -9.65 -6.42 -34.99
C PRO A 284 -8.73 -7.63 -34.87
N VAL A 285 -8.06 -7.81 -33.70
CA VAL A 285 -7.11 -8.90 -33.46
C VAL A 285 -7.53 -9.84 -32.32
N TYR A 286 -8.77 -9.71 -31.88
CA TYR A 286 -9.30 -10.52 -30.77
C TYR A 286 -9.12 -12.02 -31.02
N ASP A 287 -9.57 -12.50 -32.18
CA ASP A 287 -9.49 -13.93 -32.54
C ASP A 287 -8.04 -14.42 -32.73
N ARG A 288 -7.09 -13.53 -33.02
CA ARG A 288 -5.66 -13.84 -33.16
C ARG A 288 -4.95 -13.93 -31.80
N LEU A 289 -5.18 -12.93 -30.93
CA LEU A 289 -4.40 -12.78 -29.69
C LEU A 289 -5.04 -13.52 -28.50
N LEU A 290 -6.36 -13.74 -28.51
CA LEU A 290 -7.01 -14.50 -27.45
C LEU A 290 -6.40 -15.90 -27.25
N PRO A 291 -6.21 -16.74 -28.30
CA PRO A 291 -5.61 -18.07 -28.10
C PRO A 291 -4.18 -18.03 -27.52
N VAL A 292 -3.40 -16.99 -27.86
CA VAL A 292 -2.04 -16.81 -27.34
C VAL A 292 -2.09 -16.54 -25.83
N ALA A 293 -2.90 -15.57 -25.40
CA ALA A 293 -3.08 -15.23 -23.99
C ALA A 293 -3.71 -16.41 -23.19
N GLU A 294 -4.72 -17.06 -23.77
CA GLU A 294 -5.41 -18.20 -23.15
C GLU A 294 -4.45 -19.35 -22.85
N LYS A 295 -3.56 -19.70 -23.81
CA LYS A 295 -2.56 -20.74 -23.59
C LYS A 295 -1.71 -20.45 -22.34
N VAL A 296 -1.16 -19.23 -22.22
CA VAL A 296 -0.32 -18.83 -21.07
C VAL A 296 -1.12 -18.90 -19.77
N LEU A 297 -2.35 -18.39 -19.76
CA LEU A 297 -3.19 -18.39 -18.57
C LEU A 297 -3.57 -19.81 -18.14
N ARG A 298 -3.94 -20.69 -19.07
CA ARG A 298 -4.28 -22.09 -18.79
C ARG A 298 -3.07 -22.89 -18.30
N ASP A 299 -1.89 -22.68 -18.86
CA ASP A 299 -0.65 -23.33 -18.43
C ASP A 299 -0.30 -22.96 -16.97
N ARG A 300 -0.82 -21.85 -16.47
CA ARG A 300 -0.71 -21.37 -15.07
C ARG A 300 -1.90 -21.73 -14.19
N GLY A 301 -2.85 -22.51 -14.71
CA GLY A 301 -4.08 -22.88 -13.98
C GLY A 301 -5.06 -21.70 -13.78
N ILE A 302 -5.00 -20.69 -14.64
CA ILE A 302 -5.87 -19.53 -14.58
C ILE A 302 -7.04 -19.70 -15.56
N THR A 303 -8.26 -19.48 -15.08
CA THR A 303 -9.49 -19.55 -15.85
C THR A 303 -9.80 -18.17 -16.47
N LEU A 304 -10.22 -18.17 -17.73
CA LEU A 304 -10.66 -16.97 -18.41
C LEU A 304 -12.18 -16.79 -18.23
N SER A 305 -12.59 -15.60 -17.81
CA SER A 305 -13.98 -15.16 -17.91
C SER A 305 -14.15 -14.43 -19.24
N LEU A 306 -14.87 -15.05 -20.17
CA LEU A 306 -15.10 -14.56 -21.53
C LEU A 306 -16.50 -13.92 -21.66
N PRO A 307 -16.70 -13.01 -22.63
CA PRO A 307 -18.03 -12.44 -22.90
C PRO A 307 -19.05 -13.52 -23.32
N PRO A 308 -20.34 -13.38 -22.95
CA PRO A 308 -20.95 -12.35 -22.12
C PRO A 308 -20.66 -12.56 -20.64
N HIS A 309 -20.35 -11.47 -19.91
CA HIS A 309 -20.01 -11.52 -18.48
C HIS A 309 -21.26 -11.37 -17.61
N GLU A 310 -21.32 -12.16 -16.52
CA GLU A 310 -22.33 -12.02 -15.45
C GLU A 310 -21.87 -11.11 -14.30
N HIS A 311 -20.65 -10.59 -14.38
CA HIS A 311 -20.02 -9.69 -13.41
C HIS A 311 -19.49 -8.43 -14.08
N ALA A 312 -19.12 -7.41 -13.29
CA ALA A 312 -18.46 -6.21 -13.80
C ALA A 312 -17.11 -6.56 -14.43
N LEU A 313 -16.68 -5.86 -15.50
CA LEU A 313 -15.40 -6.11 -16.16
C LEU A 313 -14.21 -6.00 -15.20
N GLY A 314 -14.28 -5.06 -14.27
CA GLY A 314 -13.24 -4.83 -13.26
C GLY A 314 -13.40 -5.65 -11.98
N HIS A 315 -14.22 -6.74 -11.99
CA HIS A 315 -14.35 -7.61 -10.83
C HIS A 315 -12.99 -8.05 -10.31
N GLU A 316 -12.71 -7.80 -9.00
CA GLU A 316 -11.39 -8.05 -8.41
C GLU A 316 -11.24 -9.49 -7.95
N TRP A 317 -10.77 -10.34 -8.83
CA TRP A 317 -10.60 -11.76 -8.58
C TRP A 317 -9.64 -12.09 -7.45
N ALA A 318 -8.65 -11.24 -7.16
CA ALA A 318 -7.71 -11.46 -6.06
C ALA A 318 -8.39 -11.42 -4.68
N LEU A 319 -9.60 -10.88 -4.59
CA LEU A 319 -10.43 -10.79 -3.37
C LEU A 319 -11.61 -11.75 -3.39
N ASP A 320 -11.87 -12.42 -4.51
CA ASP A 320 -12.98 -13.37 -4.67
C ASP A 320 -12.53 -14.76 -4.22
N SER A 321 -12.97 -15.14 -3.02
CA SER A 321 -12.55 -16.39 -2.37
C SER A 321 -12.99 -17.62 -3.18
N GLY A 322 -12.01 -18.41 -3.58
CA GLY A 322 -12.21 -19.61 -4.40
C GLY A 322 -12.19 -19.36 -5.91
N ASN A 323 -12.18 -18.08 -6.33
CA ASN A 323 -12.10 -17.66 -7.73
C ASN A 323 -10.85 -16.83 -8.03
N GLU A 324 -9.87 -16.82 -7.12
CA GLU A 324 -8.65 -16.00 -7.27
C GLU A 324 -7.87 -16.33 -8.55
N ALA A 325 -8.01 -17.54 -9.09
CA ALA A 325 -7.37 -17.97 -10.33
C ALA A 325 -8.21 -17.64 -11.57
N HIS A 326 -8.78 -16.42 -11.65
CA HIS A 326 -9.52 -15.95 -12.83
C HIS A 326 -8.91 -14.67 -13.40
N VAL A 327 -9.14 -14.43 -14.70
CA VAL A 327 -8.88 -13.19 -15.43
C VAL A 327 -10.08 -12.90 -16.33
N THR A 328 -10.60 -11.68 -16.26
CA THR A 328 -11.65 -11.20 -17.19
C THR A 328 -11.01 -10.84 -18.52
N VAL A 329 -11.63 -11.23 -19.65
CA VAL A 329 -11.17 -10.90 -21.00
C VAL A 329 -12.28 -10.22 -21.76
N ALA A 330 -12.03 -9.05 -22.36
CA ALA A 330 -13.02 -8.32 -23.14
C ALA A 330 -12.41 -7.72 -24.40
N PRO A 331 -13.18 -7.64 -25.51
CA PRO A 331 -12.80 -6.84 -26.69
C PRO A 331 -12.92 -5.34 -26.38
N VAL A 332 -12.15 -4.52 -27.09
CA VAL A 332 -12.19 -3.06 -26.98
C VAL A 332 -11.77 -2.43 -28.32
N ASP A 333 -12.29 -1.23 -28.63
CA ASP A 333 -12.01 -0.57 -29.90
C ASP A 333 -10.93 0.50 -29.75
N GLY A 334 -9.67 0.04 -29.73
CA GLY A 334 -8.48 0.90 -29.76
C GLY A 334 -8.02 1.43 -28.41
N ALA A 335 -6.88 2.12 -28.44
CA ALA A 335 -6.11 2.52 -27.26
C ALA A 335 -6.85 3.47 -26.31
N VAL A 336 -7.63 4.43 -26.86
CA VAL A 336 -8.36 5.41 -26.03
C VAL A 336 -9.46 4.72 -25.24
N GLU A 337 -10.27 3.87 -25.89
CA GLU A 337 -11.33 3.16 -25.19
C GLU A 337 -10.77 2.18 -24.19
N ALA A 338 -9.66 1.49 -24.51
CA ALA A 338 -8.96 0.61 -23.58
C ALA A 338 -8.51 1.35 -22.31
N ALA A 339 -7.90 2.53 -22.47
CA ALA A 339 -7.44 3.35 -21.35
C ALA A 339 -8.60 3.85 -20.47
N LEU A 340 -9.68 4.34 -21.09
CA LEU A 340 -10.88 4.79 -20.38
C LEU A 340 -11.61 3.65 -19.67
N THR A 341 -11.70 2.47 -20.31
CA THR A 341 -12.28 1.28 -19.71
C THR A 341 -11.44 0.80 -18.52
N ALA A 342 -10.11 0.75 -18.65
CA ALA A 342 -9.22 0.43 -17.55
C ALA A 342 -9.42 1.37 -16.35
N ALA A 343 -9.51 2.67 -16.59
CA ALA A 343 -9.68 3.68 -15.53
C ALA A 343 -11.08 3.63 -14.87
N ARG A 344 -12.13 3.34 -15.64
CA ARG A 344 -13.53 3.37 -15.19
C ARG A 344 -13.96 2.07 -14.51
N GLU A 345 -13.53 0.93 -15.03
CA GLU A 345 -14.00 -0.39 -14.61
C GLU A 345 -13.17 -0.97 -13.46
N THR A 346 -11.97 -0.43 -13.18
CA THR A 346 -11.09 -0.90 -12.09
C THR A 346 -10.81 0.22 -11.08
N SER A 347 -10.01 -0.07 -10.05
CA SER A 347 -9.53 0.96 -9.12
C SER A 347 -8.59 1.98 -9.77
N GLY A 348 -8.17 1.76 -11.03
CA GLY A 348 -7.15 2.56 -11.69
C GLY A 348 -5.74 2.34 -11.11
N LEU A 349 -5.47 1.19 -10.49
CA LEU A 349 -4.17 0.90 -9.89
C LEU A 349 -3.07 0.87 -10.94
N ALA A 350 -3.18 -0.01 -11.94
CA ALA A 350 -2.15 -0.22 -12.94
C ALA A 350 -2.74 -0.63 -14.29
N ALA A 351 -2.26 -0.03 -15.37
CA ALA A 351 -2.59 -0.48 -16.72
C ALA A 351 -1.34 -0.54 -17.60
N CYS A 352 -1.27 -1.59 -18.43
CA CYS A 352 -0.21 -1.78 -19.41
C CYS A 352 -0.81 -1.80 -20.82
N VAL A 353 -0.14 -1.16 -21.75
CA VAL A 353 -0.36 -1.33 -23.19
C VAL A 353 0.75 -2.22 -23.76
N ALA A 354 0.35 -3.28 -24.46
CA ALA A 354 1.22 -4.12 -25.27
C ALA A 354 1.13 -3.63 -26.73
N ALA A 355 2.13 -2.93 -27.20
CA ALA A 355 2.16 -2.37 -28.55
C ALA A 355 3.59 -2.23 -29.05
N THR A 356 3.82 -2.53 -30.34
CA THR A 356 5.07 -2.19 -31.02
C THR A 356 5.00 -0.81 -31.69
N ASP A 357 3.81 -0.25 -31.85
CA ASP A 357 3.58 1.12 -32.34
C ASP A 357 3.63 2.13 -31.18
N GLU A 358 4.66 2.99 -31.20
CA GLU A 358 4.80 4.04 -30.18
C GLU A 358 3.64 5.04 -30.17
N THR A 359 3.04 5.35 -31.31
CA THR A 359 1.92 6.29 -31.38
C THR A 359 0.71 5.77 -30.61
N VAL A 360 0.42 4.47 -30.76
CA VAL A 360 -0.64 3.80 -30.01
C VAL A 360 -0.32 3.78 -28.52
N ALA A 361 0.92 3.42 -28.16
CA ALA A 361 1.35 3.38 -26.77
C ALA A 361 1.21 4.76 -26.08
N ARG A 362 1.64 5.85 -26.74
CA ARG A 362 1.47 7.22 -26.25
C ARG A 362 0.02 7.61 -26.13
N THR A 363 -0.82 7.25 -27.10
CA THR A 363 -2.26 7.51 -27.07
C THR A 363 -2.92 6.86 -25.84
N PHE A 364 -2.55 5.59 -25.53
CA PHE A 364 -3.02 4.91 -24.33
C PHE A 364 -2.55 5.61 -23.06
N ILE A 365 -1.24 5.92 -22.98
CA ILE A 365 -0.63 6.60 -21.81
C ILE A 365 -1.33 7.92 -21.51
N ASP A 366 -1.55 8.75 -22.53
CA ASP A 366 -2.16 10.09 -22.39
C ASP A 366 -3.64 10.01 -22.00
N ALA A 367 -4.35 8.96 -22.42
CA ALA A 367 -5.77 8.76 -22.10
C ALA A 367 -5.99 8.12 -20.72
N TYR A 368 -5.00 7.38 -20.19
CA TYR A 368 -5.15 6.67 -18.92
C TYR A 368 -4.96 7.60 -17.72
N THR A 369 -5.97 7.67 -16.85
CA THR A 369 -5.97 8.53 -15.66
C THR A 369 -5.68 7.79 -14.35
N GLY A 370 -5.27 6.52 -14.43
CA GLY A 370 -4.94 5.70 -13.27
C GLY A 370 -3.58 6.02 -12.62
N THR A 371 -3.19 5.19 -11.67
CA THR A 371 -2.02 5.42 -10.80
C THR A 371 -0.71 5.06 -11.49
N GLY A 372 -0.63 3.90 -12.13
CA GLY A 372 0.56 3.46 -12.85
C GLY A 372 0.21 3.05 -14.28
N VAL A 373 0.96 3.56 -15.26
CA VAL A 373 0.81 3.20 -16.67
C VAL A 373 2.12 2.65 -17.20
N PHE A 374 2.03 1.57 -17.95
CA PHE A 374 3.18 0.82 -18.45
C PHE A 374 3.07 0.59 -19.95
N TRP A 375 4.19 0.68 -20.63
CA TRP A 375 4.32 0.30 -22.02
C TRP A 375 5.26 -0.90 -22.11
N ASN A 376 4.74 -2.04 -22.59
CA ASN A 376 5.48 -3.31 -22.73
C ASN A 376 6.17 -3.79 -21.45
N ALA A 377 5.60 -3.47 -20.28
CA ALA A 377 6.10 -3.85 -18.99
C ALA A 377 4.95 -4.35 -18.09
N PRO A 378 5.16 -5.40 -17.26
CA PRO A 378 4.08 -6.01 -16.49
C PRO A 378 3.54 -5.09 -15.39
N THR A 379 2.23 -5.13 -15.14
CA THR A 379 1.57 -4.37 -14.06
C THR A 379 2.14 -4.68 -12.67
N ARG A 380 2.79 -5.84 -12.52
CA ARG A 380 3.49 -6.30 -11.32
C ARG A 380 4.65 -5.40 -10.88
N LEU A 381 5.09 -4.48 -11.74
CA LEU A 381 6.11 -3.48 -11.40
C LEU A 381 5.55 -2.33 -10.55
N LEU A 382 4.23 -2.13 -10.47
CA LEU A 382 3.66 -1.14 -9.55
C LEU A 382 3.70 -1.64 -8.11
N ASP A 383 4.84 -1.48 -7.52
CA ASP A 383 5.22 -1.91 -6.17
C ASP A 383 6.34 -0.98 -5.72
N GLY A 384 6.32 -0.48 -4.49
CA GLY A 384 7.28 0.53 -4.05
C GLY A 384 8.72 0.08 -4.19
N TYR A 385 9.02 -1.15 -3.77
CA TYR A 385 10.38 -1.66 -3.85
C TYR A 385 10.83 -1.90 -5.28
N LYS A 386 9.97 -2.44 -6.15
CA LYS A 386 10.29 -2.66 -7.56
C LYS A 386 10.40 -1.37 -8.36
N LEU A 387 9.52 -0.39 -8.08
CA LEU A 387 9.43 0.86 -8.85
C LEU A 387 10.40 1.93 -8.34
N LEU A 388 10.53 2.08 -7.01
CA LEU A 388 11.26 3.17 -6.38
C LEU A 388 12.52 2.70 -5.63
N GLY A 389 12.72 1.39 -5.47
CA GLY A 389 13.78 0.84 -4.64
C GLY A 389 13.56 1.05 -3.13
N LEU A 390 12.35 1.40 -2.72
CA LEU A 390 11.98 1.70 -1.33
C LEU A 390 10.77 0.88 -0.89
N PRO A 391 10.73 0.38 0.35
CA PRO A 391 9.50 -0.15 0.91
C PRO A 391 8.42 0.94 0.96
N GLU A 392 7.16 0.54 0.92
CA GLU A 392 6.01 1.44 0.90
C GLU A 392 5.06 1.17 2.08
N THR A 393 4.32 2.19 2.50
CA THR A 393 3.21 2.00 3.45
C THR A 393 1.96 1.44 2.76
N GLY A 394 1.83 1.66 1.47
CA GLY A 394 0.73 1.23 0.60
C GLY A 394 0.76 2.00 -0.71
N ILE A 395 -0.09 1.60 -1.66
CA ILE A 395 -0.22 2.26 -2.97
C ILE A 395 -1.55 3.02 -2.97
N ASN A 396 -1.49 4.35 -2.93
CA ASN A 396 -2.69 5.18 -2.94
C ASN A 396 -3.23 5.33 -4.36
N VAL A 397 -4.53 5.09 -4.55
CA VAL A 397 -5.24 5.18 -5.83
C VAL A 397 -6.26 6.33 -5.88
N ASP A 398 -6.33 7.17 -4.83
CA ASP A 398 -7.27 8.28 -4.77
C ASP A 398 -7.13 9.26 -5.94
N HIS A 399 -8.25 9.78 -6.41
CA HIS A 399 -8.30 10.83 -7.43
C HIS A 399 -8.19 12.25 -6.84
N THR A 400 -8.06 12.39 -5.53
CA THR A 400 -7.85 13.68 -4.85
C THR A 400 -6.38 14.08 -4.87
N PRO A 401 -6.05 15.38 -4.89
CA PRO A 401 -4.67 15.85 -4.79
C PRO A 401 -3.97 15.32 -3.54
N GLY A 402 -2.78 14.79 -3.73
CA GLY A 402 -1.96 14.18 -2.66
C GLY A 402 -1.01 13.13 -3.21
N PRO A 403 -0.27 12.42 -2.37
CA PRO A 403 0.59 11.34 -2.83
C PRO A 403 -0.27 10.25 -3.46
N ARG A 404 -0.03 9.97 -4.74
CA ARG A 404 -0.65 8.90 -5.51
C ARG A 404 0.43 7.94 -5.98
N GLY A 405 0.13 6.64 -5.96
CA GLY A 405 1.14 5.61 -6.18
C GLY A 405 1.69 5.05 -4.86
N PRO A 406 2.87 4.41 -4.89
CA PRO A 406 3.54 3.94 -3.69
C PRO A 406 3.82 5.10 -2.73
N VAL A 407 3.29 5.02 -1.51
CA VAL A 407 3.46 6.04 -0.46
C VAL A 407 4.66 5.68 0.40
N THR A 408 5.68 6.53 0.38
CA THR A 408 6.94 6.36 1.08
C THR A 408 7.17 7.48 2.11
N TYR A 409 8.23 7.41 2.90
CA TYR A 409 8.46 8.36 3.99
C TYR A 409 8.47 9.86 3.60
N PRO A 410 8.90 10.27 2.39
CA PRO A 410 8.79 11.68 1.99
C PRO A 410 7.34 12.16 1.87
N ASP A 411 6.41 11.27 1.51
CA ASP A 411 4.98 11.57 1.39
C ASP A 411 4.29 11.71 2.75
N LEU A 412 4.95 11.25 3.82
CA LEU A 412 4.47 11.26 5.20
C LEU A 412 4.94 12.50 5.99
N ALA A 413 5.29 13.56 5.30
CA ALA A 413 5.78 14.81 5.90
C ALA A 413 4.92 16.00 5.47
N LEU A 414 4.96 17.04 6.27
CA LEU A 414 4.33 18.32 5.97
C LEU A 414 5.35 19.28 5.38
N ARG A 415 4.91 20.14 4.47
CA ARG A 415 5.71 21.22 3.91
C ARG A 415 5.59 22.48 4.77
N GLN A 416 6.72 23.12 5.10
CA GLN A 416 6.78 24.40 5.79
C GLN A 416 7.68 25.37 5.03
N PHE A 417 7.30 26.64 4.94
CA PHE A 417 8.16 27.69 4.44
C PHE A 417 8.82 28.42 5.60
N VAL A 418 10.12 28.69 5.44
CA VAL A 418 10.93 29.46 6.39
C VAL A 418 11.44 30.70 5.66
N ILE A 419 11.19 31.87 6.24
CA ILE A 419 11.66 33.14 5.72
C ILE A 419 12.76 33.65 6.66
N LEU A 420 13.95 33.84 6.11
CA LEU A 420 15.11 34.33 6.82
C LEU A 420 15.45 35.77 6.39
N PRO A 421 16.09 36.58 7.26
CA PRO A 421 16.55 37.91 6.87
C PRO A 421 17.50 37.83 5.67
N PRO A 422 17.75 38.98 5.01
CA PRO A 422 18.80 39.11 3.99
C PRO A 422 20.15 38.58 4.47
N ALA A 423 20.95 38.00 3.55
CA ALA A 423 22.26 37.44 3.87
C ALA A 423 23.27 38.52 4.27
#